data_304143fb4083e420c49c14a2d857ad98
#
_entry.id   304143fb4083e420c49c14a2d857ad98
#
_cell.length_a   1.000
_cell.length_b   1.000
_cell.length_c   1.000
_cell.angle_alpha   90.00
_cell.angle_beta   90.00
_cell.angle_gamma   90.00
#
_symmetry.space_group_name_H-M   'P 1'
#
loop_
_entity.id
_entity.type
_entity.pdbx_description
1 polymer ?
#
loop_
_entity_poly.entity_id
_entity_poly.type
_entity_poly.pdbx_seq_one_letter_code
_entity_poly.pdbx_strand_id
1 'polypeptide(L)'
;MTRKHSISTWLGQNVRASTVLLVSLLLLVPSQAMANSEQSSMWHDARAGVNGGVLGALTMPLNNETTGGEIILDYSEITPVVEVYTATWCLNCVTTEQALDEAIGDSDVMRIHYHRHRSEPEDPFGNNATEHRWESTYGDASTAVAGLSRVAPSTVFDGERMHLGTSPSSSSLTNDYSTSLIADQSSFSGSARLSVSSYDPETRLMLFSWNITEHTVPDVQGSTAISLTPWLLFVEDSASFPEGSNGVGDYLHVLHDAVELDGPEGTGSALVPTAWDGDDVSVLLLIDWTSPTTECCSSNWPLPGPGLTAVLLCFLGALLPSRRER
;
A
#
# COMPACT_ATOMS: atom_id res chain seq x y z
N MET A 1 62.85 15.50 64.56
CA MET A 1 63.03 15.01 63.14
C MET A 1 61.70 14.42 62.67
N THR A 2 60.93 15.21 62.04
CA THR A 2 59.56 14.83 61.58
C THR A 2 59.54 14.73 60.05
N ARG A 3 59.32 13.57 59.56
CA ARG A 3 59.21 13.27 58.13
C ARG A 3 57.80 13.61 57.67
N LYS A 4 57.60 14.71 56.92
CA LYS A 4 56.40 14.98 56.14
C LYS A 4 56.55 14.26 54.80
N HIS A 5 55.84 13.19 54.61
CA HIS A 5 55.68 12.56 53.29
C HIS A 5 54.46 13.16 52.59
N SER A 6 54.69 13.60 51.38
CA SER A 6 53.80 14.28 50.48
C SER A 6 52.69 13.32 49.96
N ILE A 7 51.48 13.53 50.41
CA ILE A 7 50.27 12.83 49.92
C ILE A 7 49.76 13.43 48.59
N SER A 8 50.32 14.57 48.15
CA SER A 8 49.78 15.33 47.01
C SER A 8 50.10 14.77 45.61
N THR A 9 51.12 13.94 45.49
CA THR A 9 51.53 13.39 44.18
C THR A 9 50.77 12.12 43.78
N TRP A 10 50.19 11.40 44.73
CA TRP A 10 49.47 10.15 44.46
C TRP A 10 48.01 10.39 43.96
N LEU A 11 47.34 11.42 44.46
CA LEU A 11 46.01 11.81 44.07
C LEU A 11 45.92 12.34 42.62
N GLY A 12 46.97 13.06 42.16
CA GLY A 12 46.98 13.64 40.82
C GLY A 12 47.16 12.58 39.69
N GLN A 13 47.84 11.47 39.97
CA GLN A 13 48.03 10.40 38.97
C GLN A 13 46.74 9.54 38.81
N ASN A 14 46.07 9.26 39.91
CA ASN A 14 44.85 8.44 39.87
C ASN A 14 43.68 9.16 39.23
N VAL A 15 43.55 10.48 39.37
CA VAL A 15 42.50 11.27 38.73
C VAL A 15 42.68 11.30 37.22
N ARG A 16 43.93 11.41 36.72
CA ARG A 16 44.20 11.40 35.26
C ARG A 16 43.96 10.04 34.65
N ALA A 17 44.36 8.94 35.30
CA ALA A 17 44.10 7.59 34.84
C ALA A 17 42.60 7.26 34.82
N SER A 18 41.85 7.68 35.85
CA SER A 18 40.40 7.48 35.90
C SER A 18 39.65 8.28 34.85
N THR A 19 40.07 9.52 34.53
CA THR A 19 39.44 10.36 33.51
C THR A 19 39.69 9.78 32.10
N VAL A 20 40.89 9.30 31.83
CA VAL A 20 41.21 8.64 30.55
C VAL A 20 40.42 7.34 30.38
N LEU A 21 40.27 6.56 31.46
CA LEU A 21 39.48 5.32 31.42
C LEU A 21 37.97 5.58 31.21
N LEU A 22 37.45 6.62 31.87
CA LEU A 22 36.02 7.05 31.70
C LEU A 22 35.73 7.57 30.30
N VAL A 23 36.63 8.37 29.73
CA VAL A 23 36.50 8.85 28.33
C VAL A 23 36.61 7.72 27.32
N SER A 24 37.54 6.77 27.56
CA SER A 24 37.70 5.58 26.71
C SER A 24 36.47 4.66 26.81
N LEU A 25 35.84 4.54 27.97
CA LEU A 25 34.63 3.74 28.15
C LEU A 25 33.42 4.40 27.50
N LEU A 26 33.35 5.75 27.47
CA LEU A 26 32.30 6.48 26.75
C LEU A 26 32.44 6.37 25.22
N LEU A 27 33.67 6.21 24.71
CA LEU A 27 33.95 6.00 23.28
C LEU A 27 33.76 4.54 22.85
N LEU A 28 33.67 3.61 23.79
CA LEU A 28 33.37 2.19 23.56
C LEU A 28 31.88 1.84 23.76
N VAL A 29 31.04 2.82 24.13
CA VAL A 29 29.60 2.63 23.95
C VAL A 29 29.42 2.43 22.46
N PRO A 30 29.08 1.22 21.99
CA PRO A 30 28.70 1.07 20.59
C PRO A 30 27.61 2.13 20.43
N SER A 31 27.79 3.05 19.49
CA SER A 31 26.63 3.67 18.88
C SER A 31 25.78 2.47 18.53
N GLN A 32 24.77 2.19 19.35
CA GLN A 32 23.64 1.49 18.83
C GLN A 32 23.22 2.42 17.71
N ALA A 33 23.78 2.20 16.51
CA ALA A 33 23.03 2.45 15.33
C ALA A 33 21.65 2.00 15.79
N MET A 34 20.73 2.93 15.92
CA MET A 34 19.33 2.60 15.86
C MET A 34 19.28 1.81 14.56
N ALA A 35 19.48 0.48 14.66
CA ALA A 35 18.79 -0.37 13.77
C ALA A 35 17.38 0.16 13.95
N ASN A 36 16.93 0.99 13.00
CA ASN A 36 15.56 0.91 12.64
C ASN A 36 15.37 -0.61 12.57
N SER A 37 14.84 -1.21 13.63
CA SER A 37 14.00 -2.33 13.44
C SER A 37 13.06 -1.76 12.37
N GLU A 38 13.30 -2.12 11.12
CA GLU A 38 12.23 -2.23 10.18
C GLU A 38 11.26 -3.10 10.95
N GLN A 39 10.36 -2.42 11.62
CA GLN A 39 9.15 -2.99 12.13
C GLN A 39 8.56 -3.49 10.84
N SER A 40 8.72 -4.81 10.57
CA SER A 40 8.24 -5.42 9.35
C SER A 40 6.83 -4.93 9.26
N SER A 41 6.57 -4.03 8.31
CA SER A 41 5.27 -3.39 8.20
C SER A 41 4.28 -4.55 8.12
N MET A 42 3.18 -4.47 8.86
CA MET A 42 2.14 -5.49 8.90
C MET A 42 1.67 -5.84 7.48
N TRP A 43 1.82 -4.91 6.57
CA TRP A 43 1.53 -5.01 5.15
C TRP A 43 2.70 -4.57 4.29
N HIS A 44 2.62 -4.87 3.00
CA HIS A 44 3.53 -4.40 1.98
C HIS A 44 2.95 -3.17 1.27
N ASP A 45 3.84 -2.31 0.78
CA ASP A 45 3.45 -1.22 -0.12
C ASP A 45 2.87 -1.81 -1.42
N ALA A 46 1.65 -1.46 -1.76
CA ALA A 46 0.94 -1.99 -2.92
C ALA A 46 1.44 -1.40 -4.26
N ARG A 47 2.23 -0.32 -4.24
CA ARG A 47 2.66 0.42 -5.44
C ARG A 47 4.16 0.35 -5.73
N ALA A 48 4.90 -0.59 -5.15
CA ALA A 48 6.31 -0.86 -5.45
C ALA A 48 7.23 0.38 -5.50
N GLY A 49 7.18 1.21 -4.45
CA GLY A 49 8.05 2.40 -4.35
C GLY A 49 7.52 3.63 -5.08
N VAL A 50 6.31 3.58 -5.61
CA VAL A 50 5.55 4.74 -6.07
C VAL A 50 4.57 5.13 -4.96
N ASN A 51 4.62 6.37 -4.51
CA ASN A 51 3.60 6.86 -3.59
C ASN A 51 2.27 6.97 -4.34
N GLY A 52 1.28 6.16 -3.98
CA GLY A 52 0.02 6.08 -4.70
C GLY A 52 -0.98 5.16 -4.00
N GLY A 53 -2.22 5.23 -4.43
CA GLY A 53 -3.33 4.47 -3.88
C GLY A 53 -4.60 4.61 -4.71
N VAL A 54 -5.73 4.35 -4.07
CA VAL A 54 -7.08 4.53 -4.61
C VAL A 54 -7.79 5.58 -3.76
N LEU A 55 -8.35 6.61 -4.38
CA LEU A 55 -9.20 7.59 -3.68
C LEU A 55 -10.54 6.97 -3.22
N GLY A 56 -10.99 5.95 -3.92
CA GLY A 56 -12.24 5.28 -3.71
C GLY A 56 -12.98 4.98 -5.01
N ALA A 57 -14.23 4.53 -4.90
CA ALA A 57 -15.06 4.20 -6.04
C ALA A 57 -16.48 4.77 -5.92
N LEU A 58 -16.99 5.33 -7.03
CA LEU A 58 -18.41 5.65 -7.19
C LEU A 58 -19.07 4.46 -7.89
N THR A 59 -20.23 4.01 -7.40
CA THR A 59 -20.92 2.84 -7.96
C THR A 59 -22.35 3.18 -8.38
N MET A 60 -22.79 2.59 -9.49
CA MET A 60 -24.16 2.71 -10.00
C MET A 60 -24.63 1.34 -10.52
N PRO A 61 -25.78 0.82 -10.05
CA PRO A 61 -26.31 -0.43 -10.57
C PRO A 61 -26.76 -0.29 -12.03
N LEU A 62 -26.52 -1.33 -12.82
CA LEU A 62 -26.91 -1.46 -14.22
C LEU A 62 -27.82 -2.68 -14.36
N ASN A 63 -29.07 -2.56 -14.01
CA ASN A 63 -30.08 -3.62 -14.15
C ASN A 63 -31.03 -3.34 -15.30
N ASN A 64 -31.96 -4.25 -15.59
CA ASN A 64 -32.93 -4.15 -16.69
C ASN A 64 -33.88 -2.95 -16.58
N GLU A 65 -33.97 -2.31 -15.41
CA GLU A 65 -34.77 -1.11 -15.17
C GLU A 65 -33.95 0.18 -15.31
N THR A 66 -32.62 0.05 -15.35
CA THR A 66 -31.72 1.22 -15.44
C THR A 66 -31.76 1.79 -16.85
N THR A 67 -32.08 3.07 -16.97
CA THR A 67 -32.02 3.82 -18.25
C THR A 67 -30.94 4.88 -18.27
N GLY A 68 -30.43 5.25 -17.09
CA GLY A 68 -29.38 6.23 -16.85
C GLY A 68 -29.42 6.73 -15.41
N GLY A 69 -28.47 7.56 -15.04
CA GLY A 69 -28.34 8.11 -13.70
C GLY A 69 -27.09 8.95 -13.53
N GLU A 70 -26.95 9.56 -12.37
CA GLU A 70 -25.78 10.35 -12.01
C GLU A 70 -25.50 10.20 -10.53
N ILE A 71 -24.21 10.07 -10.18
CA ILE A 71 -23.70 10.12 -8.83
C ILE A 71 -22.57 11.15 -8.76
N ILE A 72 -22.62 12.01 -7.73
CA ILE A 72 -21.60 13.01 -7.43
C ILE A 72 -21.30 12.90 -5.95
N LEU A 73 -20.03 12.70 -5.60
CA LEU A 73 -19.58 12.60 -4.21
C LEU A 73 -18.35 13.48 -4.01
N ASP A 74 -18.27 14.11 -2.85
CA ASP A 74 -17.01 14.66 -2.35
C ASP A 74 -16.07 13.50 -1.97
N TYR A 75 -14.76 13.69 -2.08
CA TYR A 75 -13.80 12.59 -1.80
C TYR A 75 -13.94 12.04 -0.38
N SER A 76 -14.35 12.84 0.58
CA SER A 76 -14.63 12.42 1.95
C SER A 76 -15.86 11.51 2.11
N GLU A 77 -16.67 11.40 1.06
CA GLU A 77 -17.92 10.60 1.03
C GLU A 77 -17.77 9.37 0.14
N ILE A 78 -16.65 9.26 -0.60
CA ILE A 78 -16.40 8.11 -1.46
C ILE A 78 -16.07 6.89 -0.60
N THR A 79 -16.68 5.76 -0.94
CA THR A 79 -16.51 4.50 -0.23
C THR A 79 -15.07 3.99 -0.37
N PRO A 80 -14.39 3.60 0.73
CA PRO A 80 -13.10 2.92 0.70
C PRO A 80 -13.14 1.64 -0.12
N VAL A 81 -12.00 1.25 -0.70
CA VAL A 81 -11.93 0.11 -1.62
C VAL A 81 -11.01 -0.98 -1.09
N VAL A 82 -11.47 -2.21 -1.17
CA VAL A 82 -10.66 -3.41 -1.00
C VAL A 82 -10.68 -4.23 -2.29
N GLU A 83 -9.51 -4.42 -2.88
CA GLU A 83 -9.31 -5.24 -4.07
C GLU A 83 -8.71 -6.60 -3.67
N VAL A 84 -9.32 -7.69 -4.12
CA VAL A 84 -8.94 -9.05 -3.78
C VAL A 84 -8.55 -9.81 -5.03
N TYR A 85 -7.41 -10.49 -5.01
CA TYR A 85 -6.99 -11.41 -6.08
C TYR A 85 -7.19 -12.86 -5.63
N THR A 86 -8.10 -13.55 -6.31
CA THR A 86 -8.64 -14.84 -5.91
C THR A 86 -8.74 -15.83 -7.09
N ALA A 87 -9.32 -16.99 -6.86
CA ALA A 87 -9.67 -17.97 -7.89
C ALA A 87 -10.70 -18.98 -7.39
N THR A 88 -11.54 -19.49 -8.28
CA THR A 88 -12.59 -20.48 -7.97
C THR A 88 -12.07 -21.84 -7.50
N TRP A 89 -10.78 -22.09 -7.62
CA TRP A 89 -10.09 -23.30 -7.16
C TRP A 89 -9.16 -23.03 -5.95
N CYS A 90 -9.04 -21.81 -5.48
CA CYS A 90 -8.10 -21.39 -4.44
C CYS A 90 -8.67 -21.66 -3.04
N LEU A 91 -8.33 -22.76 -2.40
CA LEU A 91 -8.75 -23.09 -1.04
C LEU A 91 -8.26 -22.06 0.01
N ASN A 92 -7.05 -21.53 -0.17
CA ASN A 92 -6.48 -20.53 0.73
C ASN A 92 -7.23 -19.19 0.65
N CYS A 93 -7.79 -18.86 -0.51
CA CYS A 93 -8.55 -17.63 -0.72
C CYS A 93 -9.81 -17.61 0.16
N VAL A 94 -10.48 -18.76 0.31
CA VAL A 94 -11.68 -18.87 1.17
C VAL A 94 -11.39 -18.40 2.60
N THR A 95 -10.25 -18.81 3.15
CA THR A 95 -9.86 -18.41 4.51
C THR A 95 -9.57 -16.90 4.60
N THR A 96 -8.93 -16.33 3.59
CA THR A 96 -8.62 -14.89 3.58
C THR A 96 -9.86 -14.05 3.38
N GLU A 97 -10.77 -14.48 2.50
CA GLU A 97 -12.04 -13.80 2.27
C GLU A 97 -12.96 -13.84 3.50
N GLN A 98 -13.02 -14.97 4.22
CA GLN A 98 -13.72 -15.06 5.50
C GLN A 98 -13.14 -14.11 6.55
N ALA A 99 -11.81 -14.02 6.64
CA ALA A 99 -11.15 -13.07 7.55
C ALA A 99 -11.42 -11.62 7.15
N LEU A 100 -11.57 -11.34 5.86
CA LEU A 100 -11.94 -10.03 5.34
C LEU A 100 -13.40 -9.69 5.68
N ASP A 101 -14.33 -10.63 5.50
CA ASP A 101 -15.73 -10.47 5.90
C ASP A 101 -15.87 -10.13 7.39
N GLU A 102 -15.14 -10.87 8.24
CA GLU A 102 -15.10 -10.60 9.67
C GLU A 102 -14.51 -9.22 10.01
N ALA A 103 -13.49 -8.78 9.27
CA ALA A 103 -12.82 -7.51 9.49
C ALA A 103 -13.68 -6.32 9.07
N ILE A 104 -14.38 -6.43 7.95
CA ILE A 104 -15.30 -5.39 7.42
C ILE A 104 -16.54 -5.28 8.31
N GLY A 105 -17.14 -6.41 8.69
CA GLY A 105 -18.37 -6.43 9.46
C GLY A 105 -19.47 -5.59 8.81
N ASP A 106 -20.00 -4.62 9.53
CA ASP A 106 -21.05 -3.70 9.05
C ASP A 106 -20.50 -2.40 8.41
N SER A 107 -19.20 -2.31 8.14
CA SER A 107 -18.60 -1.13 7.54
C SER A 107 -18.92 -1.03 6.05
N ASP A 108 -19.14 0.18 5.57
CA ASP A 108 -19.34 0.45 4.14
C ASP A 108 -17.98 0.44 3.43
N VAL A 109 -17.71 -0.65 2.69
CA VAL A 109 -16.45 -0.89 1.96
C VAL A 109 -16.79 -1.48 0.61
N MET A 110 -16.33 -0.85 -0.46
CA MET A 110 -16.43 -1.41 -1.81
C MET A 110 -15.44 -2.56 -1.97
N ARG A 111 -15.91 -3.74 -2.34
CA ARG A 111 -15.09 -4.91 -2.64
C ARG A 111 -15.05 -5.19 -4.13
N ILE A 112 -13.88 -5.58 -4.64
CA ILE A 112 -13.66 -5.92 -6.05
C ILE A 112 -12.80 -7.17 -6.09
N HIS A 113 -13.33 -8.28 -6.61
CA HIS A 113 -12.64 -9.55 -6.68
C HIS A 113 -12.14 -9.82 -8.09
N TYR A 114 -10.82 -9.88 -8.24
CA TYR A 114 -10.10 -10.22 -9.46
C TYR A 114 -9.86 -11.71 -9.48
N HIS A 115 -10.43 -12.40 -10.46
CA HIS A 115 -10.24 -13.83 -10.64
C HIS A 115 -9.07 -14.12 -11.58
N ARG A 116 -8.28 -15.14 -11.25
CA ARG A 116 -7.15 -15.54 -12.08
C ARG A 116 -7.62 -16.05 -13.43
N HIS A 117 -6.95 -15.60 -14.48
CA HIS A 117 -7.29 -15.96 -15.86
C HIS A 117 -6.14 -16.67 -16.59
N ARG A 118 -4.95 -16.06 -16.60
CA ARG A 118 -3.83 -16.55 -17.41
C ARG A 118 -3.31 -17.87 -16.88
N SER A 119 -3.34 -18.88 -17.75
CA SER A 119 -2.96 -20.27 -17.45
C SER A 119 -3.88 -20.98 -16.46
N GLU A 120 -5.08 -20.44 -16.23
CA GLU A 120 -6.06 -20.95 -15.28
C GLU A 120 -7.44 -21.13 -15.97
N PRO A 121 -7.59 -22.11 -16.87
CA PRO A 121 -8.82 -22.28 -17.66
C PRO A 121 -10.04 -22.69 -16.82
N GLU A 122 -9.84 -23.03 -15.55
CA GLU A 122 -10.90 -23.50 -14.64
C GLU A 122 -11.63 -22.37 -13.94
N ASP A 123 -11.11 -21.12 -14.03
CA ASP A 123 -11.77 -19.95 -13.47
C ASP A 123 -12.52 -19.17 -14.57
N PRO A 124 -13.86 -19.20 -14.58
CA PRO A 124 -14.63 -18.59 -15.65
C PRO A 124 -14.73 -17.06 -15.54
N PHE A 125 -14.41 -16.47 -14.39
CA PHE A 125 -14.63 -15.06 -14.10
C PHE A 125 -13.47 -14.17 -14.53
N GLY A 126 -12.25 -14.72 -14.58
CA GLY A 126 -11.07 -13.97 -14.98
C GLY A 126 -11.01 -13.70 -16.49
N ASN A 127 -10.41 -12.58 -16.88
CA ASN A 127 -10.14 -12.26 -18.29
C ASN A 127 -8.88 -11.38 -18.43
N ASN A 128 -8.53 -11.02 -19.69
CA ASN A 128 -7.31 -10.25 -19.94
C ASN A 128 -7.37 -8.81 -19.43
N ALA A 129 -8.55 -8.18 -19.40
CA ALA A 129 -8.70 -6.80 -18.95
C ALA A 129 -8.52 -6.71 -17.42
N THR A 130 -9.16 -7.63 -16.69
CA THR A 130 -9.06 -7.70 -15.23
C THR A 130 -7.63 -8.06 -14.78
N GLU A 131 -6.97 -9.01 -15.45
CA GLU A 131 -5.57 -9.36 -15.23
C GLU A 131 -4.63 -8.19 -15.54
N HIS A 132 -4.89 -7.45 -16.62
CA HIS A 132 -4.09 -6.27 -16.96
C HIS A 132 -4.18 -5.20 -15.90
N ARG A 133 -5.38 -4.89 -15.41
CA ARG A 133 -5.58 -3.91 -14.32
C ARG A 133 -4.79 -4.33 -13.08
N TRP A 134 -4.90 -5.59 -12.65
CA TRP A 134 -4.17 -6.10 -11.50
C TRP A 134 -2.65 -5.98 -11.69
N GLU A 135 -2.13 -6.52 -12.80
CA GLU A 135 -0.68 -6.55 -13.05
C GLU A 135 -0.09 -5.15 -13.23
N SER A 136 -0.77 -4.25 -13.95
CA SER A 136 -0.27 -2.88 -14.17
C SER A 136 -0.24 -2.06 -12.88
N THR A 137 -1.11 -2.39 -11.92
CA THR A 137 -1.24 -1.63 -10.68
C THR A 137 -0.41 -2.23 -9.54
N TYR A 138 -0.47 -3.55 -9.36
CA TYR A 138 0.05 -4.26 -8.18
C TYR A 138 1.13 -5.30 -8.52
N GLY A 139 1.35 -5.59 -9.80
CA GLY A 139 2.24 -6.66 -10.24
C GLY A 139 3.69 -6.48 -9.81
N ASP A 140 4.22 -5.26 -9.85
CA ASP A 140 5.59 -4.97 -9.44
C ASP A 140 5.76 -5.13 -7.93
N ALA A 141 4.79 -4.68 -7.12
CA ALA A 141 4.79 -4.87 -5.68
C ALA A 141 4.72 -6.35 -5.30
N SER A 142 3.80 -7.09 -5.93
CA SER A 142 3.68 -8.54 -5.74
C SER A 142 4.98 -9.26 -6.13
N THR A 143 5.61 -8.87 -7.24
CA THR A 143 6.90 -9.43 -7.68
C THR A 143 8.03 -9.13 -6.70
N ALA A 144 8.08 -7.93 -6.15
CA ALA A 144 9.10 -7.55 -5.18
C ALA A 144 9.01 -8.39 -3.88
N VAL A 145 7.80 -8.76 -3.47
CA VAL A 145 7.57 -9.53 -2.24
C VAL A 145 7.60 -11.04 -2.48
N ALA A 146 6.93 -11.53 -3.51
CA ALA A 146 6.69 -12.96 -3.73
C ALA A 146 7.39 -13.53 -4.97
N GLY A 147 8.05 -12.70 -5.77
CA GLY A 147 8.70 -13.13 -7.02
C GLY A 147 7.72 -13.39 -8.18
N LEU A 148 6.44 -13.09 -8.01
CA LEU A 148 5.38 -13.31 -9.00
C LEU A 148 4.48 -12.07 -9.06
N SER A 149 4.08 -11.63 -10.24
CA SER A 149 3.19 -10.47 -10.43
C SER A 149 1.74 -10.74 -9.98
N ARG A 150 1.39 -12.01 -9.79
CA ARG A 150 0.03 -12.47 -9.46
C ARG A 150 0.08 -13.59 -8.44
N VAL A 151 -0.37 -13.33 -7.24
CA VAL A 151 -0.40 -14.30 -6.14
C VAL A 151 -1.80 -14.34 -5.55
N ALA A 152 -2.46 -15.49 -5.58
CA ALA A 152 -3.73 -15.73 -4.90
C ALA A 152 -3.48 -16.54 -3.62
N PRO A 153 -4.01 -16.12 -2.46
CA PRO A 153 -4.75 -14.88 -2.22
C PRO A 153 -3.86 -13.65 -2.07
N SER A 154 -4.35 -12.50 -2.53
CA SER A 154 -3.82 -11.18 -2.20
C SER A 154 -4.97 -10.24 -1.88
N THR A 155 -4.81 -9.36 -0.90
CA THR A 155 -5.80 -8.36 -0.52
C THR A 155 -5.13 -7.00 -0.46
N VAL A 156 -5.70 -6.01 -1.14
CA VAL A 156 -5.18 -4.64 -1.20
C VAL A 156 -6.22 -3.68 -0.66
N PHE A 157 -5.83 -2.83 0.28
CA PHE A 157 -6.66 -1.83 0.94
C PHE A 157 -6.31 -0.44 0.39
N ASP A 158 -7.29 0.24 -0.16
CA ASP A 158 -7.19 1.58 -0.76
C ASP A 158 -6.03 1.75 -1.74
N GLY A 159 -5.63 0.64 -2.39
CA GLY A 159 -4.50 0.63 -3.31
C GLY A 159 -3.14 0.96 -2.70
N GLU A 160 -3.04 1.07 -1.38
CA GLU A 160 -1.83 1.47 -0.64
C GLU A 160 -1.17 0.31 0.10
N ARG A 161 -1.97 -0.57 0.72
CA ARG A 161 -1.52 -1.63 1.63
C ARG A 161 -1.87 -3.00 1.08
N MET A 162 -0.88 -3.84 0.87
CA MET A 162 -1.03 -5.19 0.31
C MET A 162 -0.71 -6.27 1.35
N HIS A 163 -1.60 -7.22 1.47
CA HIS A 163 -1.39 -8.47 2.19
C HIS A 163 -1.30 -9.64 1.19
N LEU A 164 -0.30 -10.50 1.35
CA LEU A 164 -0.05 -11.64 0.47
C LEU A 164 -0.13 -12.96 1.26
N GLY A 165 -0.92 -13.89 0.75
CA GLY A 165 -1.07 -15.21 1.33
C GLY A 165 -1.95 -15.25 2.58
N THR A 166 -1.82 -16.33 3.37
CA THR A 166 -2.69 -16.64 4.51
C THR A 166 -2.03 -16.45 5.88
N SER A 167 -0.75 -16.08 5.91
CA SER A 167 -0.01 -15.95 7.17
C SER A 167 -0.24 -14.58 7.79
N PRO A 168 -0.79 -14.50 9.01
CA PRO A 168 -0.95 -13.22 9.67
C PRO A 168 0.40 -12.66 10.14
N SER A 169 0.51 -11.35 10.15
CA SER A 169 1.63 -10.60 10.74
C SER A 169 1.39 -10.28 12.22
N SER A 170 0.11 -10.25 12.64
CA SER A 170 -0.31 -10.06 14.03
C SER A 170 -0.93 -11.34 14.63
N SER A 171 -1.95 -11.19 15.47
CA SER A 171 -2.63 -12.32 16.10
C SER A 171 -3.52 -13.13 15.14
N SER A 172 -4.04 -12.52 14.08
CA SER A 172 -4.89 -13.15 13.06
C SER A 172 -4.95 -12.27 11.80
N LEU A 173 -5.36 -12.86 10.66
CA LEU A 173 -5.63 -12.10 9.43
C LEU A 173 -6.76 -11.09 9.63
N THR A 174 -7.83 -11.45 10.34
CA THR A 174 -8.92 -10.53 10.68
C THR A 174 -8.40 -9.28 11.39
N ASN A 175 -7.43 -9.44 12.30
CA ASN A 175 -6.83 -8.31 13.01
C ASN A 175 -5.92 -7.46 12.11
N ASP A 176 -5.16 -8.09 11.21
CA ASP A 176 -4.34 -7.40 10.22
C ASP A 176 -5.23 -6.58 9.28
N TYR A 177 -6.32 -7.15 8.78
CA TYR A 177 -7.26 -6.52 7.88
C TYR A 177 -8.03 -5.38 8.56
N SER A 178 -8.52 -5.60 9.79
CA SER A 178 -9.15 -4.53 10.59
C SER A 178 -8.22 -3.34 10.80
N THR A 179 -6.92 -3.60 11.02
CA THR A 179 -5.93 -2.54 11.16
C THR A 179 -5.70 -1.80 9.84
N SER A 180 -5.73 -2.50 8.69
CA SER A 180 -5.60 -1.89 7.38
C SER A 180 -6.81 -1.03 7.00
N LEU A 181 -8.02 -1.46 7.39
CA LEU A 181 -9.27 -0.72 7.14
C LEU A 181 -9.36 0.60 7.91
N ILE A 182 -8.77 0.67 9.12
CA ILE A 182 -8.77 1.89 9.94
C ILE A 182 -7.49 2.72 9.83
N ALA A 183 -6.54 2.27 9.00
CA ALA A 183 -5.30 3.03 8.78
C ALA A 183 -5.63 4.37 8.12
N ASP A 184 -4.86 5.41 8.48
CA ASP A 184 -5.00 6.71 7.87
C ASP A 184 -4.82 6.59 6.35
N GLN A 185 -5.80 7.06 5.62
CA GLN A 185 -5.75 7.19 4.17
C GLN A 185 -5.19 8.55 3.80
N SER A 186 -4.63 8.65 2.61
CA SER A 186 -4.25 9.94 2.05
C SER A 186 -5.49 10.82 1.90
N SER A 187 -5.54 11.96 2.58
CA SER A 187 -6.69 12.85 2.53
C SER A 187 -6.56 13.80 1.33
N PHE A 188 -7.56 13.80 0.48
CA PHE A 188 -7.69 14.69 -0.67
C PHE A 188 -8.96 15.52 -0.53
N SER A 189 -8.97 16.69 -1.19
CA SER A 189 -10.18 17.51 -1.32
C SER A 189 -10.56 17.63 -2.79
N GLY A 190 -11.86 17.56 -3.06
CA GLY A 190 -12.42 17.61 -4.39
C GLY A 190 -13.66 16.72 -4.48
N SER A 191 -14.15 16.53 -5.68
CA SER A 191 -15.32 15.71 -5.95
C SER A 191 -15.15 14.89 -7.22
N ALA A 192 -15.85 13.77 -7.27
CA ALA A 192 -15.93 12.93 -8.46
C ALA A 192 -17.37 12.76 -8.89
N ARG A 193 -17.58 12.63 -10.20
CA ARG A 193 -18.87 12.41 -10.83
C ARG A 193 -18.78 11.27 -11.83
N LEU A 194 -19.76 10.37 -11.76
CA LEU A 194 -20.07 9.40 -12.81
C LEU A 194 -21.50 9.66 -13.27
N SER A 195 -21.70 9.79 -14.58
CA SER A 195 -23.05 9.95 -15.17
C SER A 195 -23.22 8.94 -16.29
N VAL A 196 -24.25 8.13 -16.22
CA VAL A 196 -24.73 7.27 -17.30
C VAL A 196 -25.89 8.02 -17.98
N SER A 197 -25.62 8.54 -19.17
CA SER A 197 -26.62 9.31 -19.93
C SER A 197 -27.66 8.43 -20.62
N SER A 198 -27.30 7.19 -20.95
CA SER A 198 -28.20 6.15 -21.40
C SER A 198 -27.60 4.76 -21.19
N TYR A 199 -28.44 3.80 -20.87
CA TYR A 199 -28.14 2.38 -20.88
C TYR A 199 -29.28 1.62 -21.56
N ASP A 200 -28.92 0.75 -22.50
CA ASP A 200 -29.85 -0.12 -23.21
C ASP A 200 -29.56 -1.58 -22.81
N PRO A 201 -30.37 -2.21 -21.97
CA PRO A 201 -30.13 -3.57 -21.49
C PRO A 201 -30.20 -4.64 -22.61
N GLU A 202 -30.90 -4.38 -23.74
CA GLU A 202 -30.95 -5.34 -24.84
C GLU A 202 -29.63 -5.40 -25.61
N THR A 203 -29.05 -4.24 -25.91
CA THR A 203 -27.76 -4.14 -26.61
C THR A 203 -26.58 -4.08 -25.64
N ARG A 204 -26.83 -3.85 -24.36
CA ARG A 204 -25.84 -3.60 -23.29
C ARG A 204 -24.94 -2.40 -23.58
N LEU A 205 -25.34 -1.51 -24.46
CA LEU A 205 -24.60 -0.29 -24.74
C LEU A 205 -24.90 0.77 -23.70
N MET A 206 -23.85 1.25 -23.05
CA MET A 206 -23.87 2.34 -22.09
C MET A 206 -23.16 3.56 -22.66
N LEU A 207 -23.79 4.75 -22.54
CA LEU A 207 -23.16 6.04 -22.79
C LEU A 207 -22.93 6.73 -21.45
N PHE A 208 -21.71 7.14 -21.20
CA PHE A 208 -21.32 7.69 -19.89
C PHE A 208 -20.40 8.90 -20.00
N SER A 209 -20.29 9.63 -18.90
CA SER A 209 -19.29 10.66 -18.69
C SER A 209 -18.76 10.64 -17.26
N TRP A 210 -17.54 11.10 -17.10
CA TRP A 210 -16.92 11.26 -15.78
C TRP A 210 -16.28 12.63 -15.66
N ASN A 211 -16.14 13.09 -14.41
CA ASN A 211 -15.41 14.31 -14.10
C ASN A 211 -14.86 14.20 -12.68
N ILE A 212 -13.57 14.41 -12.54
CA ILE A 212 -12.84 14.37 -11.27
C ILE A 212 -12.25 15.76 -11.07
N THR A 213 -12.86 16.53 -10.14
CA THR A 213 -12.53 17.95 -9.96
C THR A 213 -11.69 18.16 -8.72
N GLU A 214 -10.85 19.19 -8.82
CA GLU A 214 -10.00 19.75 -7.76
C GLU A 214 -9.46 18.75 -6.74
N HIS A 215 -8.20 18.42 -6.88
CA HIS A 215 -7.46 17.65 -5.89
C HIS A 215 -6.43 18.57 -5.22
N THR A 216 -6.61 18.83 -3.95
CA THR A 216 -5.60 19.48 -3.13
C THR A 216 -4.95 18.42 -2.26
N VAL A 217 -3.63 18.26 -2.38
CA VAL A 217 -2.86 17.47 -1.41
C VAL A 217 -2.65 18.36 -0.20
N PRO A 218 -3.10 17.95 1.01
CA PRO A 218 -2.79 18.73 2.21
C PRO A 218 -1.28 18.77 2.39
N ASP A 219 -0.74 19.97 2.30
CA ASP A 219 0.54 20.48 2.79
C ASP A 219 1.68 19.47 3.01
N VAL A 220 2.06 18.73 1.97
CA VAL A 220 3.39 18.18 1.90
C VAL A 220 4.28 19.32 1.41
N GLN A 221 5.20 19.80 2.23
CA GLN A 221 6.18 20.83 1.86
C GLN A 221 6.87 20.43 0.54
N GLY A 222 6.45 21.03 -0.55
CA GLY A 222 6.85 20.73 -1.90
C GLY A 222 5.68 20.15 -2.69
N SER A 223 4.67 20.98 -3.02
CA SER A 223 3.52 20.63 -3.85
C SER A 223 3.91 19.76 -5.04
N THR A 224 3.88 18.45 -4.87
CA THR A 224 3.99 17.49 -5.96
C THR A 224 2.59 17.30 -6.54
N ALA A 225 2.43 17.68 -7.81
CA ALA A 225 1.19 17.39 -8.53
C ALA A 225 0.92 15.87 -8.49
N ILE A 226 -0.25 15.47 -8.02
CA ILE A 226 -0.69 14.08 -8.15
C ILE A 226 -1.20 13.83 -9.56
N SER A 227 -1.00 12.61 -10.05
CA SER A 227 -1.61 12.10 -11.26
C SER A 227 -2.81 11.25 -10.89
N LEU A 228 -3.94 11.45 -11.55
CA LEU A 228 -5.14 10.65 -11.37
C LEU A 228 -5.35 9.76 -12.60
N THR A 229 -5.63 8.50 -12.37
CA THR A 229 -5.96 7.51 -13.41
C THR A 229 -7.32 6.91 -13.10
N PRO A 230 -8.39 7.36 -13.75
CA PRO A 230 -9.70 6.78 -13.53
C PRO A 230 -9.85 5.47 -14.32
N TRP A 231 -10.60 4.54 -13.71
CA TRP A 231 -10.98 3.26 -14.31
C TRP A 231 -12.48 3.09 -14.28
N LEU A 232 -13.02 2.57 -15.37
CA LEU A 232 -14.39 2.11 -15.43
C LEU A 232 -14.38 0.59 -15.21
N LEU A 233 -15.00 0.14 -14.12
CA LEU A 233 -15.06 -1.26 -13.75
C LEU A 233 -16.51 -1.76 -13.82
N PHE A 234 -16.69 -3.04 -14.11
CA PHE A 234 -17.99 -3.71 -14.10
C PHE A 234 -17.93 -4.86 -13.11
N VAL A 235 -18.68 -4.76 -12.03
CA VAL A 235 -18.67 -5.72 -10.92
C VAL A 235 -20.07 -6.32 -10.76
N GLU A 236 -20.16 -7.64 -10.74
CA GLU A 236 -21.37 -8.39 -10.38
C GLU A 236 -21.37 -8.67 -8.89
N ASP A 237 -22.49 -8.42 -8.21
CA ASP A 237 -22.57 -8.58 -6.76
C ASP A 237 -22.42 -10.03 -6.33
N SER A 238 -23.03 -10.97 -7.08
CA SER A 238 -22.96 -12.40 -6.78
C SER A 238 -23.06 -13.24 -8.04
N ALA A 239 -22.15 -14.18 -8.24
CA ALA A 239 -22.12 -15.14 -9.35
C ALA A 239 -22.08 -16.57 -8.83
N SER A 240 -23.10 -17.38 -9.17
CA SER A 240 -23.18 -18.78 -8.76
C SER A 240 -22.38 -19.70 -9.68
N PHE A 241 -21.36 -20.36 -9.13
CA PHE A 241 -20.52 -21.33 -9.85
C PHE A 241 -20.18 -22.50 -8.93
N PRO A 242 -21.12 -23.45 -8.74
CA PRO A 242 -20.94 -24.59 -7.84
C PRO A 242 -19.87 -25.58 -8.30
N GLU A 243 -19.39 -25.48 -9.55
CA GLU A 243 -18.30 -26.28 -10.10
C GLU A 243 -16.92 -25.84 -9.59
N GLY A 244 -16.83 -24.69 -8.91
CA GLY A 244 -15.60 -24.22 -8.28
C GLY A 244 -15.04 -25.22 -7.29
N SER A 245 -13.75 -25.56 -7.40
CA SER A 245 -13.16 -26.65 -6.61
C SER A 245 -12.69 -26.21 -5.20
N ASN A 246 -12.84 -24.91 -4.86
CA ASN A 246 -12.53 -24.38 -3.52
C ASN A 246 -13.65 -24.60 -2.50
N GLY A 247 -14.81 -25.15 -2.93
CA GLY A 247 -15.97 -25.45 -2.06
C GLY A 247 -16.89 -24.26 -1.82
N VAL A 248 -16.66 -23.11 -2.47
CA VAL A 248 -17.56 -21.97 -2.52
C VAL A 248 -18.51 -22.17 -3.70
N GLY A 249 -19.79 -21.94 -3.51
CA GLY A 249 -20.79 -22.06 -4.58
C GLY A 249 -21.16 -20.74 -5.20
N ASP A 250 -21.12 -19.67 -4.40
CA ASP A 250 -21.46 -18.30 -4.81
C ASP A 250 -20.26 -17.38 -4.58
N TYR A 251 -19.83 -16.71 -5.62
CA TYR A 251 -18.69 -15.79 -5.64
C TYR A 251 -19.19 -14.35 -5.62
N LEU A 252 -18.70 -13.54 -4.69
CA LEU A 252 -19.18 -12.18 -4.47
C LEU A 252 -18.24 -11.16 -5.13
N HIS A 253 -18.81 -10.02 -5.55
CA HIS A 253 -18.09 -8.85 -6.05
C HIS A 253 -17.15 -9.15 -7.24
N VAL A 254 -17.62 -9.99 -8.16
CA VAL A 254 -16.86 -10.49 -9.32
C VAL A 254 -16.61 -9.38 -10.33
N LEU A 255 -15.34 -9.08 -10.60
CA LEU A 255 -14.96 -8.10 -11.62
C LEU A 255 -15.00 -8.75 -13.01
N HIS A 256 -15.87 -8.27 -13.88
CA HIS A 256 -16.01 -8.76 -15.26
C HIS A 256 -15.21 -7.99 -16.29
N ASP A 257 -14.99 -6.67 -16.08
CA ASP A 257 -14.19 -5.89 -17.03
C ASP A 257 -13.59 -4.65 -16.34
N ALA A 258 -12.47 -4.17 -16.89
CA ALA A 258 -11.75 -3.00 -16.41
C ALA A 258 -11.21 -2.20 -17.60
N VAL A 259 -11.64 -0.95 -17.72
CA VAL A 259 -11.26 -0.03 -18.79
C VAL A 259 -10.60 1.20 -18.20
N GLU A 260 -9.33 1.44 -18.55
CA GLU A 260 -8.66 2.68 -18.21
C GLU A 260 -9.26 3.85 -18.99
N LEU A 261 -9.54 4.94 -18.28
CA LEU A 261 -10.10 6.16 -18.88
C LEU A 261 -9.02 7.22 -19.06
N ASP A 262 -9.13 7.98 -20.14
CA ASP A 262 -8.12 8.99 -20.48
C ASP A 262 -8.43 10.33 -19.78
N GLY A 263 -7.60 10.70 -18.84
CA GLY A 263 -7.65 11.97 -18.13
C GLY A 263 -8.77 12.07 -17.06
N PRO A 264 -8.82 13.21 -16.35
CA PRO A 264 -9.71 13.40 -15.21
C PRO A 264 -11.18 13.67 -15.61
N GLU A 265 -11.47 13.94 -16.87
CA GLU A 265 -12.82 14.17 -17.38
C GLU A 265 -12.98 13.64 -18.80
N GLY A 266 -14.17 13.20 -19.12
CA GLY A 266 -14.47 12.75 -20.47
C GLY A 266 -15.88 12.20 -20.65
N THR A 267 -16.10 11.70 -21.87
CA THR A 267 -17.33 10.99 -22.26
C THR A 267 -16.93 9.74 -23.05
N GLY A 268 -17.69 8.68 -22.91
CA GLY A 268 -17.42 7.45 -23.61
C GLY A 268 -18.65 6.60 -23.83
N SER A 269 -18.41 5.47 -24.49
CA SER A 269 -19.38 4.39 -24.59
C SER A 269 -18.70 3.07 -24.20
N ALA A 270 -19.41 2.21 -23.51
CA ALA A 270 -18.93 0.88 -23.14
C ALA A 270 -20.01 -0.15 -23.44
N LEU A 271 -19.56 -1.36 -23.77
CA LEU A 271 -20.42 -2.52 -23.81
C LEU A 271 -20.36 -3.19 -22.44
N VAL A 272 -21.43 -3.08 -21.67
CA VAL A 272 -21.55 -3.68 -20.34
C VAL A 272 -21.40 -5.20 -20.46
N PRO A 273 -20.53 -5.86 -19.67
CA PRO A 273 -20.42 -7.32 -19.65
C PRO A 273 -21.76 -7.96 -19.33
N THR A 274 -21.98 -9.18 -19.82
CA THR A 274 -23.11 -9.99 -19.38
C THR A 274 -22.84 -10.43 -17.95
N ALA A 275 -23.82 -10.26 -17.05
CA ALA A 275 -23.78 -10.91 -15.76
C ALA A 275 -23.59 -12.43 -15.97
N TRP A 276 -22.89 -13.08 -15.06
CA TRP A 276 -22.77 -14.54 -15.05
C TRP A 276 -24.13 -15.18 -14.82
N ASP A 277 -24.84 -14.65 -13.82
CA ASP A 277 -26.24 -14.96 -13.59
C ASP A 277 -26.94 -13.70 -13.03
N GLY A 278 -28.27 -13.71 -12.93
CA GLY A 278 -29.00 -12.57 -12.36
C GLY A 278 -29.00 -11.29 -13.22
N ASP A 279 -29.09 -10.16 -12.54
CA ASP A 279 -29.23 -8.79 -13.08
C ASP A 279 -28.66 -7.77 -12.09
N ASP A 280 -27.46 -8.02 -11.59
CA ASP A 280 -26.81 -7.31 -10.47
C ASP A 280 -25.43 -6.78 -10.79
N VAL A 281 -25.15 -6.53 -12.09
CA VAL A 281 -23.92 -5.82 -12.50
C VAL A 281 -24.03 -4.34 -12.12
N SER A 282 -22.97 -3.83 -11.55
CA SER A 282 -22.79 -2.41 -11.28
C SER A 282 -21.62 -1.85 -12.09
N VAL A 283 -21.72 -0.59 -12.52
CA VAL A 283 -20.58 0.16 -13.05
C VAL A 283 -19.95 0.98 -11.94
N LEU A 284 -18.62 0.93 -11.87
CA LEU A 284 -17.84 1.68 -10.90
C LEU A 284 -16.90 2.65 -11.62
N LEU A 285 -16.77 3.86 -11.10
CA LEU A 285 -15.66 4.76 -11.39
C LEU A 285 -14.65 4.65 -10.23
N LEU A 286 -13.59 3.88 -10.43
CA LEU A 286 -12.47 3.75 -9.50
C LEU A 286 -11.42 4.80 -9.84
N ILE A 287 -10.84 5.47 -8.84
CA ILE A 287 -9.89 6.55 -9.06
C ILE A 287 -8.56 6.22 -8.41
N ASP A 288 -7.60 5.81 -9.22
CA ASP A 288 -6.20 5.68 -8.79
C ASP A 288 -5.54 7.05 -8.71
N TRP A 289 -4.61 7.17 -7.78
CA TRP A 289 -3.73 8.33 -7.70
C TRP A 289 -2.27 7.90 -7.54
N THR A 290 -1.37 8.68 -8.10
CA THR A 290 0.08 8.57 -7.87
C THR A 290 0.67 9.94 -7.64
N SER A 291 1.66 10.01 -6.75
CA SER A 291 2.48 11.19 -6.53
C SER A 291 3.92 10.87 -6.93
N PRO A 292 4.58 11.73 -7.71
CA PRO A 292 5.99 11.53 -7.96
C PRO A 292 6.70 11.45 -6.60
N THR A 293 7.42 10.36 -6.36
CA THR A 293 8.32 10.27 -5.23
C THR A 293 9.30 11.41 -5.36
N THR A 294 9.17 12.42 -4.52
CA THR A 294 10.29 13.31 -4.30
C THR A 294 11.37 12.41 -3.75
N GLU A 295 12.32 11.98 -4.59
CA GLU A 295 13.58 11.55 -4.06
C GLU A 295 14.07 12.73 -3.21
N CYS A 296 13.63 12.77 -1.94
CA CYS A 296 14.36 13.52 -0.94
C CYS A 296 15.78 13.04 -1.15
N CYS A 297 16.61 13.95 -1.69
CA CYS A 297 18.02 13.74 -1.83
C CYS A 297 18.47 12.96 -0.61
N SER A 298 18.46 11.63 -0.69
CA SER A 298 19.30 10.82 0.13
C SER A 298 20.68 11.22 -0.33
N SER A 299 21.11 12.41 0.10
CA SER A 299 22.52 12.70 0.19
C SER A 299 23.01 11.59 1.13
N ASN A 300 23.28 10.42 0.56
CA ASN A 300 24.26 9.50 1.04
C ASN A 300 25.63 10.19 0.98
N TRP A 301 25.67 11.39 1.56
CA TRP A 301 26.91 11.86 2.12
C TRP A 301 27.11 10.94 3.31
N PRO A 302 28.01 9.95 3.21
CA PRO A 302 28.43 9.29 4.42
C PRO A 302 28.94 10.44 5.29
N LEU A 303 28.21 10.75 6.37
CA LEU A 303 28.83 11.57 7.42
C LEU A 303 30.22 10.98 7.57
N PRO A 304 31.31 11.76 7.38
CA PRO A 304 32.65 11.23 7.58
C PRO A 304 32.63 10.80 9.04
N GLY A 305 32.37 9.51 9.28
CA GLY A 305 32.65 8.93 10.57
C GLY A 305 34.08 9.31 10.87
N PRO A 306 34.49 9.53 12.15
CA PRO A 306 35.85 9.87 12.50
C PRO A 306 36.75 8.84 11.80
N GLY A 307 37.34 9.29 10.70
CA GLY A 307 38.08 8.38 9.83
C GLY A 307 39.17 7.72 10.65
N LEU A 308 39.57 6.51 10.30
CA LEU A 308 40.67 5.78 10.93
C LEU A 308 41.88 6.68 11.20
N THR A 309 42.07 7.72 10.38
CA THR A 309 43.09 8.77 10.56
C THR A 309 42.91 9.60 11.80
N ALA A 310 41.66 9.98 12.16
CA ALA A 310 41.41 10.75 13.39
C ALA A 310 41.63 9.88 14.64
N VAL A 311 41.24 8.63 14.59
CA VAL A 311 41.49 7.65 15.66
C VAL A 311 42.98 7.40 15.82
N LEU A 312 43.74 7.23 14.72
CA LEU A 312 45.17 7.04 14.74
C LEU A 312 45.93 8.27 15.30
N LEU A 313 45.49 9.49 14.97
CA LEU A 313 46.07 10.72 15.49
C LEU A 313 45.83 10.88 16.99
N CYS A 314 44.68 10.47 17.51
CA CYS A 314 44.43 10.44 18.95
C CYS A 314 45.33 9.43 19.68
N PHE A 315 45.60 8.28 19.09
CA PHE A 315 46.52 7.28 19.68
C PHE A 315 48.00 7.73 19.60
N LEU A 316 48.42 8.36 18.52
CA LEU A 316 49.78 8.89 18.38
C LEU A 316 50.03 10.07 19.31
N GLY A 317 49.03 10.93 19.55
CA GLY A 317 49.11 12.02 20.53
C GLY A 317 49.24 11.56 21.98
N ALA A 318 48.69 10.38 22.32
CA ALA A 318 48.81 9.80 23.67
C ALA A 318 50.16 9.12 23.94
N LEU A 319 50.93 8.81 22.91
CA LEU A 319 52.24 8.11 23.02
C LEU A 319 53.43 9.08 23.00
N LEU A 320 53.23 10.38 22.78
CA LEU A 320 54.32 11.35 22.82
C LEU A 320 54.68 11.66 24.27
N PRO A 321 55.97 11.41 24.70
CA PRO A 321 56.40 11.73 26.04
C PRO A 321 56.38 13.23 26.28
N SER A 322 55.69 13.64 27.34
CA SER A 322 55.68 15.05 27.73
C SER A 322 57.11 15.51 28.04
N ARG A 323 57.68 16.37 27.20
CA ARG A 323 58.94 17.04 27.47
C ARG A 323 58.76 17.88 28.74
N ARG A 324 59.43 17.45 29.79
CA ARG A 324 59.56 18.25 31.01
C ARG A 324 60.51 19.39 30.69
N GLU A 325 60.01 20.61 30.64
CA GLU A 325 60.90 21.77 30.79
C GLU A 325 61.39 21.86 32.23
N ARG A 326 62.73 22.05 32.30
CA ARG A 326 63.44 22.33 33.57
C ARG A 326 63.34 23.83 33.86
#